data_6350aa65246e38630d4f0130d84e4f26
#
_entry.id   6350aa65246e38630d4f0130d84e4f26
#
_cell.length_a   1.000
_cell.length_b   1.000
_cell.length_c   1.000
_cell.angle_alpha   90.00
_cell.angle_beta   90.00
_cell.angle_gamma   90.00
#
_symmetry.space_group_name_H-M   'P 1'
#
loop_
_entity.id
_entity.type
_entity.pdbx_description
1 polymer ?
#
loop_
_entity_poly.entity_id
_entity_poly.type
_entity_poly.pdbx_seq_one_letter_code
_entity_poly.pdbx_strand_id
1 'polypeptide(L)'
;MSASELSVQVKILNPLMAEQLPQYATIGSAGLDLRACIDAPLTLQPGESCLLPTGLAIYLADPSYAALILPRSGLGHKHGIVLGNLVGLIDSDYQGELKVSLWNRSQEAYVIEPLARIAQMMIVPVMQAAFTVVDEFARSNRGEGGFGSTGHQ
;
A
#
# COMPACT_ATOMS: atom_id res chain seq x y z
N MET A 1 -22.99 3.25 13.15
CA MET A 1 -22.30 1.97 12.98
C MET A 1 -20.82 2.15 13.29
N SER A 2 -20.23 1.28 14.09
CA SER A 2 -18.78 1.21 14.25
C SER A 2 -18.19 0.31 13.16
N ALA A 3 -17.03 0.66 12.64
CA ALA A 3 -16.28 -0.24 11.77
C ALA A 3 -15.79 -1.46 12.58
N SER A 4 -15.62 -2.60 11.91
CA SER A 4 -14.93 -3.74 12.50
C SER A 4 -13.46 -3.38 12.73
N GLU A 5 -12.94 -3.67 13.89
CA GLU A 5 -11.55 -3.36 14.24
C GLU A 5 -10.74 -4.64 14.40
N LEU A 6 -9.53 -4.62 13.86
CA LEU A 6 -8.50 -5.63 14.06
C LEU A 6 -7.38 -5.00 14.88
N SER A 7 -6.96 -5.64 15.95
CA SER A 7 -5.81 -5.18 16.71
C SER A 7 -4.52 -5.51 15.95
N VAL A 8 -3.74 -4.47 15.61
CA VAL A 8 -2.45 -4.60 14.94
C VAL A 8 -1.37 -4.02 15.83
N GLN A 9 -0.33 -4.80 16.11
CA GLN A 9 0.81 -4.31 16.86
C GLN A 9 1.64 -3.37 15.97
N VAL A 10 2.05 -2.24 16.53
CA VAL A 10 2.91 -1.27 15.87
C VAL A 10 4.13 -0.99 16.74
N LYS A 11 5.28 -0.95 16.10
CA LYS A 11 6.55 -0.58 16.74
C LYS A 11 7.04 0.74 16.17
N ILE A 12 7.32 1.70 17.04
CA ILE A 12 7.86 3.00 16.65
C ILE A 12 9.38 2.86 16.56
N LEU A 13 9.92 2.99 15.35
CA LEU A 13 11.35 2.86 15.08
C LEU A 13 12.07 4.21 15.13
N ASN A 14 11.35 5.30 14.88
CA ASN A 14 11.87 6.65 14.98
C ASN A 14 10.97 7.47 15.89
N PRO A 15 11.53 8.14 16.93
CA PRO A 15 10.75 8.93 17.90
C PRO A 15 9.86 10.01 17.28
N LEU A 16 10.20 10.52 16.08
CA LEU A 16 9.35 11.46 15.34
C LEU A 16 7.94 10.92 15.09
N MET A 17 7.78 9.62 15.04
CA MET A 17 6.51 8.98 14.72
C MET A 17 5.63 8.73 15.96
N ALA A 18 6.10 9.02 17.16
CA ALA A 18 5.34 8.79 18.39
C ALA A 18 3.98 9.52 18.40
N GLU A 19 3.94 10.72 17.82
CA GLU A 19 2.72 11.53 17.71
C GLU A 19 2.18 11.60 16.28
N GLN A 20 2.69 10.76 15.39
CA GLN A 20 2.35 10.73 13.97
C GLN A 20 1.88 9.35 13.53
N LEU A 21 1.30 8.57 14.42
CA LEU A 21 0.75 7.26 14.08
C LEU A 21 -0.35 7.39 13.03
N PRO A 22 -0.40 6.47 12.06
CA PRO A 22 -1.46 6.48 11.06
C PRO A 22 -2.84 6.44 11.70
N GLN A 23 -3.75 7.22 11.16
CA GLN A 23 -5.14 7.30 11.64
C GLN A 23 -6.10 7.29 10.47
N TYR A 24 -7.27 6.72 10.67
CA TYR A 24 -8.37 6.85 9.73
C TYR A 24 -8.95 8.26 9.82
N ALA A 25 -9.05 8.95 8.68
CA ALA A 25 -9.57 10.32 8.65
C ALA A 25 -11.06 10.38 8.99
N THR A 26 -11.83 9.37 8.60
CA THR A 26 -13.26 9.24 8.88
C THR A 26 -13.58 7.79 9.23
N ILE A 27 -14.77 7.57 9.80
CA ILE A 27 -15.23 6.22 10.13
C ILE A 27 -15.39 5.32 8.88
N GLY A 28 -15.58 5.92 7.72
CA GLY A 28 -15.70 5.20 6.46
C GLY A 28 -14.40 5.07 5.67
N SER A 29 -13.28 5.59 6.19
CA SER A 29 -11.99 5.50 5.51
C SER A 29 -11.51 4.06 5.46
N ALA A 30 -11.09 3.60 4.27
CA ALA A 30 -10.50 2.27 4.09
C ALA A 30 -8.99 2.27 4.31
N GLY A 31 -8.33 3.41 4.09
CA GLY A 31 -6.88 3.56 4.15
C GLY A 31 -6.41 4.47 5.27
N LEU A 32 -5.21 4.17 5.74
CA LEU A 32 -4.43 4.96 6.70
C LEU A 32 -3.29 5.64 5.94
N ASP A 33 -3.11 6.95 6.09
CA ASP A 33 -1.98 7.64 5.46
C ASP A 33 -0.65 7.25 6.13
N LEU A 34 0.34 6.98 5.29
CA LEU A 34 1.73 6.76 5.69
C LEU A 34 2.55 8.01 5.37
N ARG A 35 3.46 8.36 6.26
CA ARG A 35 4.27 9.57 6.18
C ARG A 35 5.74 9.26 5.88
N ALA A 36 6.39 10.18 5.18
CA ALA A 36 7.83 10.12 4.96
C ALA A 36 8.57 10.50 6.25
N CYS A 37 9.20 9.53 6.89
CA CYS A 37 10.00 9.77 8.10
C CYS A 37 11.42 10.15 7.69
N ILE A 38 11.59 11.37 7.22
CA ILE A 38 12.87 11.96 6.76
C ILE A 38 13.16 13.24 7.51
N ASP A 39 14.44 13.61 7.62
CA ASP A 39 14.88 14.77 8.39
C ASP A 39 14.91 16.07 7.58
N ALA A 40 15.00 15.96 6.26
CA ALA A 40 15.12 17.10 5.36
C ALA A 40 14.29 16.86 4.09
N PRO A 41 13.87 17.94 3.39
CA PRO A 41 13.17 17.79 2.12
C PRO A 41 14.00 16.97 1.12
N LEU A 42 13.31 16.10 0.37
CA LEU A 42 13.91 15.25 -0.65
C LEU A 42 13.25 15.54 -1.99
N THR A 43 14.06 15.93 -2.97
CA THR A 43 13.57 16.16 -4.33
C THR A 43 13.64 14.87 -5.13
N LEU A 44 12.50 14.47 -5.68
CA LEU A 44 12.38 13.31 -6.56
C LEU A 44 12.26 13.82 -7.99
N GLN A 45 13.29 13.57 -8.80
CA GLN A 45 13.33 14.01 -10.20
C GLN A 45 12.36 13.18 -11.06
N PRO A 46 11.95 13.69 -12.25
CA PRO A 46 11.14 12.92 -13.19
C PRO A 46 11.77 11.55 -13.48
N GLY A 47 10.97 10.49 -13.37
CA GLY A 47 11.40 9.12 -13.61
C GLY A 47 12.17 8.46 -12.47
N GLU A 48 12.53 9.22 -11.45
CA GLU A 48 13.31 8.72 -10.31
C GLU A 48 12.44 7.96 -9.32
N SER A 49 13.00 6.92 -8.71
CA SER A 49 12.40 6.16 -7.61
C SER A 49 13.29 6.23 -6.38
N CYS A 50 12.69 6.23 -5.20
CA CYS A 50 13.42 6.12 -3.94
C CYS A 50 12.63 5.31 -2.92
N LEU A 51 13.34 4.66 -2.01
CA LEU A 51 12.74 3.90 -0.92
C LEU A 51 12.75 4.77 0.33
N LEU A 52 11.55 5.18 0.80
CA LEU A 52 11.39 6.08 1.94
C LEU A 52 10.97 5.33 3.19
N PRO A 53 11.61 5.62 4.33
CA PRO A 53 11.20 5.04 5.61
C PRO A 53 9.91 5.70 6.10
N THR A 54 9.10 4.91 6.82
CA THR A 54 7.92 5.42 7.55
C THR A 54 8.21 5.57 9.05
N GLY A 55 9.32 5.02 9.53
CA GLY A 55 9.68 5.01 10.95
C GLY A 55 8.82 4.06 11.78
N LEU A 56 8.06 3.20 11.15
CA LEU A 56 7.12 2.26 11.79
C LEU A 56 7.32 0.85 11.28
N ALA A 57 7.11 -0.12 12.15
CA ALA A 57 6.93 -1.53 11.79
C ALA A 57 5.59 -2.01 12.36
N ILE A 58 4.92 -2.88 11.64
CA ILE A 58 3.68 -3.51 12.11
C ILE A 58 3.84 -5.02 12.16
N TYR A 59 3.04 -5.66 12.99
CA TYR A 59 2.95 -7.10 13.03
C TYR A 59 1.49 -7.53 13.07
N LEU A 60 1.00 -8.06 11.94
CA LEU A 60 -0.37 -8.54 11.82
C LEU A 60 -0.55 -9.87 12.56
N ALA A 61 0.45 -10.74 12.50
CA ALA A 61 0.51 -12.08 13.09
C ALA A 61 -0.47 -13.09 12.48
N ASP A 62 -1.73 -12.71 12.31
CA ASP A 62 -2.79 -13.58 11.79
C ASP A 62 -2.66 -13.74 10.28
N PRO A 63 -2.42 -14.97 9.78
CA PRO A 63 -2.26 -15.22 8.33
C PRO A 63 -3.55 -15.01 7.53
N SER A 64 -4.68 -14.75 8.19
CA SER A 64 -5.94 -14.38 7.51
C SER A 64 -5.95 -12.94 7.03
N TYR A 65 -4.93 -12.16 7.32
CA TYR A 65 -4.85 -10.75 6.97
C TYR A 65 -3.51 -10.40 6.31
N ALA A 66 -3.54 -9.37 5.48
CA ALA A 66 -2.36 -8.73 4.90
C ALA A 66 -2.57 -7.22 4.92
N ALA A 67 -1.49 -6.47 4.76
CA ALA A 67 -1.58 -5.04 4.51
C ALA A 67 -1.19 -4.75 3.05
N LEU A 68 -1.89 -3.80 2.44
CA LEU A 68 -1.56 -3.27 1.12
C LEU A 68 -1.12 -1.82 1.28
N ILE A 69 -0.01 -1.47 0.63
CA ILE A 69 0.44 -0.09 0.51
C ILE A 69 0.11 0.38 -0.90
N LEU A 70 -0.63 1.48 -0.99
CA LEU A 70 -1.20 2.01 -2.22
C LEU A 70 -0.84 3.48 -2.38
N PRO A 71 -0.82 4.02 -3.61
CA PRO A 71 -0.70 5.45 -3.82
C PRO A 71 -1.89 6.20 -3.24
N ARG A 72 -1.67 7.46 -2.86
CA ARG A 72 -2.76 8.38 -2.58
C ARG A 72 -3.32 8.92 -3.89
N SER A 73 -4.65 8.97 -4.00
CA SER A 73 -5.33 9.34 -5.24
C SER A 73 -4.93 10.72 -5.76
N GLY A 74 -4.94 11.73 -4.91
CA GLY A 74 -4.60 13.11 -5.30
C GLY A 74 -3.12 13.26 -5.68
N LEU A 75 -2.23 12.69 -4.88
CA LEU A 75 -0.80 12.75 -5.13
C LEU A 75 -0.42 12.00 -6.42
N GLY A 76 -1.03 10.86 -6.65
CA GLY A 76 -0.81 10.08 -7.88
C GLY A 76 -1.36 10.77 -9.11
N HIS A 77 -2.59 11.26 -9.05
CA HIS A 77 -3.26 11.86 -10.19
C HIS A 77 -2.68 13.23 -10.56
N LYS A 78 -2.50 14.12 -9.57
CA LYS A 78 -2.05 15.51 -9.81
C LYS A 78 -0.55 15.64 -10.03
N HIS A 79 0.24 14.84 -9.32
CA HIS A 79 1.70 15.01 -9.29
C HIS A 79 2.46 13.80 -9.85
N GLY A 80 1.76 12.72 -10.17
CA GLY A 80 2.41 11.52 -10.69
C GLY A 80 3.30 10.81 -9.68
N ILE A 81 3.11 11.06 -8.39
CA ILE A 81 3.85 10.40 -7.30
C ILE A 81 3.08 9.15 -6.91
N VAL A 82 3.61 8.03 -7.28
CA VAL A 82 3.00 6.70 -7.10
C VAL A 82 4.03 5.75 -6.50
N LEU A 83 3.74 4.46 -6.46
CA LEU A 83 4.68 3.46 -5.96
C LEU A 83 5.44 2.82 -7.13
N GLY A 84 6.76 2.68 -6.97
CA GLY A 84 7.60 2.03 -7.95
C GLY A 84 7.30 0.55 -8.13
N ASN A 85 6.81 -0.11 -7.10
CA ASN A 85 6.32 -1.48 -7.13
C ASN A 85 4.80 -1.59 -7.41
N LEU A 86 4.14 -0.48 -7.70
CA LEU A 86 2.71 -0.30 -7.95
C LEU A 86 1.84 -0.57 -6.71
N VAL A 87 1.97 -1.71 -6.09
CA VAL A 87 1.30 -2.09 -4.84
C VAL A 87 2.31 -2.76 -3.92
N GLY A 88 2.39 -2.31 -2.68
CA GLY A 88 3.16 -3.00 -1.65
C GLY A 88 2.29 -4.06 -0.98
N LEU A 89 2.76 -5.30 -0.94
CA LEU A 89 2.08 -6.37 -0.21
C LEU A 89 2.88 -6.71 1.03
N ILE A 90 2.25 -6.55 2.19
CA ILE A 90 2.87 -6.80 3.50
C ILE A 90 2.26 -8.05 4.10
N ASP A 91 3.07 -9.08 4.23
CA ASP A 91 2.68 -10.35 4.81
C ASP A 91 2.43 -10.25 6.31
N SER A 92 1.60 -11.15 6.85
CA SER A 92 1.24 -11.14 8.26
C SER A 92 2.42 -11.37 9.20
N ASP A 93 3.46 -12.05 8.75
CA ASP A 93 4.67 -12.38 9.51
C ASP A 93 5.83 -11.41 9.27
N TYR A 94 5.65 -10.39 8.42
CA TYR A 94 6.66 -9.37 8.22
C TYR A 94 6.72 -8.43 9.44
N GLN A 95 7.93 -8.24 9.98
CA GLN A 95 8.18 -7.43 11.18
C GLN A 95 9.18 -6.30 10.95
N GLY A 96 9.64 -6.13 9.73
CA GLY A 96 10.57 -5.07 9.37
C GLY A 96 9.88 -3.69 9.24
N GLU A 97 10.69 -2.66 9.07
CA GLU A 97 10.18 -1.33 8.83
C GLU A 97 9.31 -1.28 7.59
N LEU A 98 8.17 -0.59 7.68
CA LEU A 98 7.38 -0.24 6.51
C LEU A 98 8.13 0.83 5.72
N LYS A 99 8.49 0.50 4.50
CA LYS A 99 9.15 1.42 3.57
C LYS A 99 8.29 1.59 2.33
N VAL A 100 8.26 2.81 1.81
CA VAL A 100 7.48 3.16 0.64
C VAL A 100 8.42 3.42 -0.52
N SER A 101 8.30 2.62 -1.58
CA SER A 101 9.01 2.85 -2.83
C SER A 101 8.24 3.90 -3.62
N LEU A 102 8.68 5.15 -3.58
CA LEU A 102 8.07 6.22 -4.36
C LEU A 102 8.70 6.34 -5.73
N TRP A 103 7.86 6.60 -6.72
CA TRP A 103 8.25 6.82 -8.10
C TRP A 103 7.58 8.09 -8.63
N ASN A 104 8.39 9.01 -9.17
CA ASN A 104 7.88 10.17 -9.88
C ASN A 104 7.73 9.84 -11.37
N ARG A 105 6.51 9.53 -11.78
CA ARG A 105 6.20 9.22 -13.20
C ARG A 105 5.82 10.46 -14.00
N SER A 106 5.89 11.65 -13.38
CA SER A 106 5.59 12.91 -14.04
C SER A 106 6.80 13.48 -14.79
N GLN A 107 6.62 14.63 -15.41
CA GLN A 107 7.65 15.35 -16.11
C GLN A 107 8.28 16.48 -15.27
N GLU A 108 7.84 16.66 -14.05
CA GLU A 108 8.28 17.71 -13.14
C GLU A 108 8.89 17.12 -11.87
N ALA A 109 9.94 17.76 -11.35
CA ALA A 109 10.50 17.41 -10.05
C ALA A 109 9.45 17.63 -8.95
N TYR A 110 9.46 16.77 -7.95
CA TYR A 110 8.57 16.86 -6.80
C TYR A 110 9.38 16.86 -5.50
N VAL A 111 9.06 17.78 -4.60
CA VAL A 111 9.72 17.87 -3.29
C VAL A 111 8.86 17.16 -2.26
N ILE A 112 9.46 16.17 -1.59
CA ILE A 112 8.84 15.45 -0.49
C ILE A 112 9.32 16.10 0.81
N GLU A 113 8.39 16.71 1.55
CA GLU A 113 8.69 17.30 2.85
C GLU A 113 8.74 16.26 3.95
N PRO A 114 9.52 16.48 5.02
CA PRO A 114 9.44 15.63 6.20
C PRO A 114 8.02 15.48 6.71
N LEU A 115 7.64 14.25 7.07
CA LEU A 115 6.30 13.88 7.54
C LEU A 115 5.16 14.07 6.53
N ALA A 116 5.46 14.35 5.27
CA ALA A 116 4.46 14.38 4.22
C ALA A 116 3.77 13.02 4.07
N ARG A 117 2.47 13.06 3.81
CA ARG A 117 1.67 11.86 3.54
C ARG A 117 1.96 11.39 2.11
N ILE A 118 2.64 10.27 1.97
CA ILE A 118 3.19 9.82 0.68
C ILE A 118 2.51 8.59 0.11
N ALA A 119 1.79 7.84 0.93
CA ALA A 119 1.10 6.64 0.54
C ALA A 119 -0.04 6.38 1.52
N GLN A 120 -0.79 5.34 1.30
CA GLN A 120 -1.79 4.86 2.23
C GLN A 120 -1.71 3.35 2.37
N MET A 121 -2.13 2.86 3.52
CA MET A 121 -2.13 1.45 3.85
C MET A 121 -3.54 1.00 4.18
N MET A 122 -3.94 -0.17 3.70
CA MET A 122 -5.19 -0.80 4.10
C MET A 122 -4.94 -2.24 4.54
N ILE A 123 -5.71 -2.69 5.51
CA ILE A 123 -5.69 -4.08 5.96
C ILE A 123 -6.79 -4.83 5.23
N VAL A 124 -6.45 -5.97 4.67
CA VAL A 124 -7.38 -6.80 3.89
C VAL A 124 -7.39 -8.24 4.40
N PRO A 125 -8.55 -8.91 4.36
CA PRO A 125 -8.60 -10.35 4.56
C PRO A 125 -7.99 -11.06 3.36
N VAL A 126 -7.30 -12.16 3.61
CA VAL A 126 -6.69 -12.97 2.56
C VAL A 126 -6.99 -14.45 2.79
N MET A 127 -6.95 -15.20 1.72
CA MET A 127 -7.03 -16.65 1.77
C MET A 127 -5.83 -17.26 1.06
N GLN A 128 -5.24 -18.27 1.68
CA GLN A 128 -4.19 -19.06 1.03
C GLN A 128 -4.83 -20.17 0.22
N ALA A 129 -4.33 -20.38 -1.00
CA ALA A 129 -4.82 -21.43 -1.88
C ALA A 129 -4.09 -22.74 -1.62
N ALA A 130 -4.85 -23.83 -1.55
CA ALA A 130 -4.30 -25.18 -1.67
C ALA A 130 -4.61 -25.68 -3.09
N PHE A 131 -3.58 -25.99 -3.87
CA PHE A 131 -3.79 -26.40 -5.26
C PHE A 131 -4.15 -27.90 -5.35
N THR A 132 -5.17 -28.19 -6.15
CA THR A 132 -5.50 -29.53 -6.59
C THR A 132 -5.25 -29.61 -8.09
N VAL A 133 -4.30 -30.46 -8.50
CA VAL A 133 -4.00 -30.66 -9.90
C VAL A 133 -5.11 -31.47 -10.57
N VAL A 134 -5.62 -30.95 -11.66
CA VAL A 134 -6.66 -31.61 -12.47
C VAL A 134 -6.25 -31.58 -13.93
N ASP A 135 -6.74 -32.52 -14.72
CA ASP A 135 -6.52 -32.54 -16.16
C ASP A 135 -7.49 -31.63 -16.91
N GLU A 136 -8.71 -31.49 -16.39
CA GLU A 136 -9.75 -30.68 -16.96
C GLU A 136 -10.53 -29.94 -15.87
N PHE A 137 -11.03 -28.74 -16.22
CA PHE A 137 -11.96 -27.99 -15.36
C PHE A 137 -13.40 -28.39 -15.67
N ALA A 138 -14.24 -28.22 -14.67
CA ALA A 138 -15.68 -28.20 -14.92
C ALA A 138 -16.02 -27.06 -15.90
N ARG A 139 -16.97 -27.33 -16.81
CA ARG A 139 -17.36 -26.38 -17.85
C ARG A 139 -17.97 -25.11 -17.26
N SER A 140 -17.53 -23.94 -17.73
CA SER A 140 -18.15 -22.64 -17.42
C SER A 140 -18.61 -21.94 -18.72
N ASN A 141 -19.58 -21.02 -18.60
CA ASN A 141 -20.06 -20.26 -19.75
C ASN A 141 -18.99 -19.35 -20.36
N ARG A 142 -18.04 -18.86 -19.57
CA ARG A 142 -16.95 -18.03 -20.05
C ARG A 142 -15.84 -18.85 -20.72
N GLY A 143 -15.54 -20.04 -20.20
CA GLY A 143 -14.42 -20.88 -20.65
C GLY A 143 -13.10 -20.13 -20.57
N GLU A 144 -12.34 -20.15 -21.66
CA GLU A 144 -11.01 -19.52 -21.77
C GLU A 144 -11.06 -18.02 -22.17
N GLY A 145 -12.25 -17.44 -22.29
CA GLY A 145 -12.43 -16.05 -22.72
C GLY A 145 -11.79 -15.05 -21.74
N GLY A 146 -10.94 -14.18 -22.27
CA GLY A 146 -10.26 -13.12 -21.52
C GLY A 146 -9.77 -12.02 -22.46
N PHE A 147 -9.07 -11.02 -21.91
CA PHE A 147 -8.43 -9.94 -22.65
C PHE A 147 -9.35 -9.23 -23.66
N GLY A 148 -10.59 -8.92 -23.24
CA GLY A 148 -11.57 -8.22 -24.07
C GLY A 148 -12.41 -9.13 -24.96
N SER A 149 -12.40 -10.44 -24.74
CA SER A 149 -13.23 -11.41 -25.50
C SER A 149 -14.72 -11.15 -25.37
N THR A 150 -15.18 -10.37 -24.37
CA THR A 150 -16.57 -9.96 -24.19
C THR A 150 -16.94 -8.70 -24.98
N GLY A 151 -16.06 -8.17 -25.78
CA GLY A 151 -16.29 -7.03 -26.69
C GLY A 151 -16.09 -5.67 -26.03
N HIS A 152 -15.82 -4.69 -26.89
CA HIS A 152 -15.85 -3.28 -26.55
C HIS A 152 -17.16 -2.70 -27.09
N GLN A 153 -18.03 -2.25 -26.22
CA GLN A 153 -19.14 -1.36 -26.56
C GLN A 153 -18.93 -0.01 -25.94
#